data_897db38640751b6651d7445b71bf9779
#
_entry.id   897db38640751b6651d7445b71bf9779
#
_cell.length_a   1.000
_cell.length_b   1.000
_cell.length_c   1.000
_cell.angle_alpha   90.00
_cell.angle_beta   90.00
_cell.angle_gamma   90.00
#
_symmetry.space_group_name_H-M   'P 1'
#
loop_
_entity.id
_entity.type
_entity.pdbx_description
1 polymer ?
#
loop_
_entity_poly.entity_id
_entity_poly.type
_entity_poly.pdbx_seq_one_letter_code
_entity_poly.pdbx_strand_id
1 'polypeptide(L)'
;MINSNTVRQFRHDIYSSFPKAKDALFNTVDALMSEPQATSLPEITQSLWFERQWSSVYEGLEDGRIDQSALRAVFWQYAPRPLPGHRLWIGIDVSGIARPFSVTSADRTALTVHNLPKGTKAITYGWHFSTMVVLDEQPSSHTFILDQQRVKSDTTAIQMAVAQIKQIESHLPARSIVVLDRGYDATWLWCQCSGLNVGVLGRLKQKRCFYRPAPPPSGKRGAPCKDGTLLQIGNPATYETPDGHACRKDGKGRAVEISWWRNLHVKDARWLSLSVIQVVRPHASNTERDPRVSWLVWLGDEQEDVTEIALGYALRFGQEHGYRFDKQRLLWNEPRLRTPEQFERWSQIVAIAHNHLLLARDLVEVQLRPWESKHRRMTLQQVRSGINKLLHQLGTPARPPKPRGKSKGRSVGAIVRKATRFPVVFKKPKVPQLVPS
;
A
#
# COMPACT_ATOMS: atom_id res chain seq x y z
N MET A 1 14.24 -18.88 -8.98
CA MET A 1 13.28 -19.64 -8.14
C MET A 1 13.59 -19.41 -6.68
N ILE A 2 12.60 -19.10 -5.85
CA ILE A 2 12.76 -18.97 -4.39
C ILE A 2 12.95 -20.38 -3.82
N ASN A 3 13.98 -20.55 -2.99
CA ASN A 3 14.28 -21.80 -2.31
C ASN A 3 14.45 -21.59 -0.80
N SER A 4 14.61 -22.68 -0.03
CA SER A 4 14.74 -22.59 1.43
C SER A 4 15.93 -21.75 1.89
N ASN A 5 17.03 -21.72 1.14
CA ASN A 5 18.17 -20.87 1.46
C ASN A 5 17.87 -19.40 1.27
N THR A 6 17.13 -19.04 0.21
CA THR A 6 16.65 -17.66 -0.01
C THR A 6 15.80 -17.18 1.15
N VAL A 7 14.84 -18.01 1.60
CA VAL A 7 13.96 -17.65 2.74
C VAL A 7 14.77 -17.59 4.05
N ARG A 8 15.74 -18.50 4.26
CA ARG A 8 16.64 -18.45 5.42
C ARG A 8 17.45 -17.15 5.44
N GLN A 9 18.00 -16.75 4.30
CA GLN A 9 18.76 -15.49 4.19
C GLN A 9 17.86 -14.28 4.44
N PHE A 10 16.65 -14.23 3.86
CA PHE A 10 15.67 -13.18 4.16
C PHE A 10 15.42 -13.06 5.67
N ARG A 11 15.27 -14.16 6.40
CA ARG A 11 15.08 -14.16 7.86
C ARG A 11 16.27 -13.55 8.59
N HIS A 12 17.48 -13.85 8.17
CA HIS A 12 18.72 -13.28 8.76
C HIS A 12 18.85 -11.79 8.46
N ASP A 13 18.53 -11.35 7.25
CA ASP A 13 18.60 -9.94 6.85
C ASP A 13 17.57 -9.11 7.61
N ILE A 14 16.33 -9.64 7.77
CA ILE A 14 15.30 -9.03 8.62
C ILE A 14 15.77 -8.92 10.07
N TYR A 15 16.30 -10.00 10.64
CA TYR A 15 16.80 -9.99 12.01
C TYR A 15 17.93 -8.97 12.21
N SER A 16 18.76 -8.77 11.20
CA SER A 16 19.84 -7.77 11.21
C SER A 16 19.32 -6.33 11.16
N SER A 17 18.11 -6.11 10.62
CA SER A 17 17.46 -4.80 10.61
C SER A 17 16.87 -4.36 11.96
N PHE A 18 16.98 -5.20 13.01
CA PHE A 18 16.49 -4.90 14.36
C PHE A 18 17.64 -4.53 15.30
N PRO A 19 17.98 -3.24 15.52
CA PRO A 19 19.09 -2.84 16.39
C PRO A 19 18.80 -3.04 17.88
N LYS A 20 17.51 -3.09 18.31
CA LYS A 20 17.15 -3.25 19.73
C LYS A 20 15.98 -4.19 19.92
N ALA A 21 15.98 -5.03 20.97
CA ALA A 21 15.01 -6.07 21.31
C ALA A 21 14.78 -7.08 20.16
N LYS A 22 15.79 -7.31 19.35
CA LYS A 22 15.71 -8.06 18.09
C LYS A 22 15.16 -9.48 18.26
N ASP A 23 15.56 -10.18 19.32
CA ASP A 23 15.09 -11.54 19.57
C ASP A 23 13.59 -11.59 19.88
N ALA A 24 13.09 -10.65 20.72
CA ALA A 24 11.67 -10.58 21.06
C ALA A 24 10.81 -10.17 19.86
N LEU A 25 11.28 -9.19 19.07
CA LEU A 25 10.60 -8.77 17.84
C LEU A 25 10.56 -9.89 16.81
N PHE A 26 11.67 -10.63 16.65
CA PHE A 26 11.72 -11.71 15.67
C PHE A 26 10.88 -12.93 16.09
N ASN A 27 10.91 -13.30 17.38
CA ASN A 27 9.99 -14.31 17.91
C ASN A 27 8.51 -13.89 17.70
N THR A 28 8.19 -12.59 17.78
CA THR A 28 6.85 -12.09 17.48
C THR A 28 6.48 -12.29 16.01
N VAL A 29 7.43 -12.11 15.08
CA VAL A 29 7.21 -12.41 13.64
C VAL A 29 6.91 -13.89 13.44
N ASP A 30 7.73 -14.78 14.01
CA ASP A 30 7.54 -16.22 13.89
C ASP A 30 6.22 -16.68 14.50
N ALA A 31 5.89 -16.19 15.69
CA ALA A 31 4.63 -16.47 16.36
C ALA A 31 3.42 -15.98 15.55
N LEU A 32 3.49 -14.78 14.99
CA LEU A 32 2.41 -14.24 14.16
C LEU A 32 2.14 -15.10 12.93
N MET A 33 3.17 -15.67 12.34
CA MET A 33 3.01 -16.55 11.16
C MET A 33 2.52 -17.94 11.53
N SER A 34 2.94 -18.47 12.69
CA SER A 34 2.72 -19.88 13.08
C SER A 34 1.38 -20.14 13.78
N GLU A 35 0.69 -19.09 14.26
CA GLU A 35 -0.58 -19.22 14.99
C GLU A 35 -1.77 -18.70 14.15
N PRO A 36 -2.28 -19.49 13.18
CA PRO A 36 -3.33 -19.03 12.27
C PRO A 36 -4.69 -18.81 12.92
N GLN A 37 -4.90 -19.33 14.12
CA GLN A 37 -6.16 -19.20 14.89
C GLN A 37 -6.13 -18.05 15.91
N ALA A 38 -4.94 -17.48 16.20
CA ALA A 38 -4.82 -16.41 17.18
C ALA A 38 -5.62 -15.17 16.77
N THR A 39 -6.31 -14.56 17.72
CA THR A 39 -7.12 -13.35 17.56
C THR A 39 -6.56 -12.16 18.35
N SER A 40 -5.50 -12.38 19.12
CA SER A 40 -4.88 -11.36 19.98
C SER A 40 -3.37 -11.55 20.12
N LEU A 41 -2.67 -10.52 20.59
CA LEU A 41 -1.23 -10.62 20.86
C LEU A 41 -0.90 -11.66 21.94
N PRO A 42 -1.64 -11.78 23.06
CA PRO A 42 -1.38 -12.85 24.02
C PRO A 42 -1.52 -14.25 23.41
N GLU A 43 -2.47 -14.45 22.50
CA GLU A 43 -2.67 -15.75 21.87
C GLU A 43 -1.53 -16.15 20.94
N ILE A 44 -0.94 -15.21 20.17
CA ILE A 44 0.23 -15.55 19.35
C ILE A 44 1.43 -15.99 20.20
N THR A 45 1.51 -15.56 21.46
CA THR A 45 2.62 -15.98 22.34
C THR A 45 2.52 -17.42 22.83
N GLN A 46 1.42 -18.12 22.53
CA GLN A 46 1.28 -19.56 22.78
C GLN A 46 2.00 -20.41 21.72
N SER A 47 2.50 -19.77 20.68
CA SER A 47 3.31 -20.42 19.66
C SER A 47 4.57 -21.06 20.23
N LEU A 48 4.93 -22.23 19.70
CA LEU A 48 6.21 -22.90 19.99
C LEU A 48 7.43 -22.04 19.59
N TRP A 49 7.23 -21.06 18.70
CA TRP A 49 8.26 -20.13 18.25
C TRP A 49 8.44 -18.91 19.14
N PHE A 50 7.58 -18.76 20.20
CA PHE A 50 7.66 -17.68 21.16
C PHE A 50 8.18 -18.19 22.50
N GLU A 51 9.46 -18.35 22.62
CA GLU A 51 10.13 -18.89 23.81
C GLU A 51 10.14 -17.93 25.02
N ARG A 52 9.40 -16.81 24.96
CA ARG A 52 9.39 -15.73 25.93
C ARG A 52 8.04 -15.63 26.62
N GLN A 53 8.00 -14.88 27.73
CA GLN A 53 6.73 -14.59 28.38
C GLN A 53 5.88 -13.64 27.50
N TRP A 54 4.57 -13.75 27.57
CA TRP A 54 3.62 -12.96 26.80
C TRP A 54 3.86 -11.44 26.89
N SER A 55 4.32 -10.91 28.05
CA SER A 55 4.66 -9.50 28.22
C SER A 55 5.78 -9.03 27.29
N SER A 56 6.67 -9.94 26.88
CA SER A 56 7.82 -9.60 26.02
C SER A 56 7.43 -9.11 24.63
N VAL A 57 6.21 -9.42 24.13
CA VAL A 57 5.69 -8.80 22.90
C VAL A 57 5.50 -7.31 23.10
N TYR A 58 4.85 -6.91 24.19
CA TYR A 58 4.59 -5.49 24.48
C TYR A 58 5.87 -4.74 24.81
N GLU A 59 6.77 -5.34 25.60
CA GLU A 59 8.09 -4.81 25.90
C GLU A 59 8.94 -4.63 24.62
N GLY A 60 8.91 -5.63 23.74
CA GLY A 60 9.56 -5.56 22.44
C GLY A 60 9.02 -4.45 21.55
N LEU A 61 7.70 -4.25 21.55
CA LEU A 61 7.05 -3.16 20.82
C LEU A 61 7.26 -1.79 21.48
N GLU A 62 7.47 -1.71 22.79
CA GLU A 62 7.73 -0.45 23.51
C GLU A 62 9.19 -0.02 23.38
N ASP A 63 10.11 -0.90 23.70
CA ASP A 63 11.55 -0.62 23.80
C ASP A 63 12.33 -0.96 22.55
N GLY A 64 11.78 -1.78 21.67
CA GLY A 64 12.43 -2.25 20.47
C GLY A 64 12.66 -1.15 19.44
N ARG A 65 13.54 -1.43 18.51
CA ARG A 65 13.82 -0.56 17.37
C ARG A 65 13.94 -1.40 16.10
N ILE A 66 13.35 -0.91 15.04
CA ILE A 66 13.46 -1.45 13.69
C ILE A 66 14.07 -0.33 12.82
N ASP A 67 15.16 -0.63 12.15
CA ASP A 67 15.75 0.30 11.17
C ASP A 67 14.91 0.23 9.88
N GLN A 68 14.12 1.28 9.65
CA GLN A 68 13.23 1.35 8.49
C GLN A 68 13.98 1.38 7.16
N SER A 69 15.17 1.99 7.14
CA SER A 69 15.97 2.06 5.91
C SER A 69 16.55 0.70 5.55
N ALA A 70 17.12 0.01 6.55
CA ALA A 70 17.61 -1.36 6.38
C ALA A 70 16.46 -2.32 5.99
N LEU A 71 15.29 -2.20 6.66
CA LEU A 71 14.13 -3.03 6.35
C LEU A 71 13.63 -2.83 4.91
N ARG A 72 13.55 -1.58 4.42
CA ARG A 72 13.20 -1.30 3.03
C ARG A 72 14.22 -1.87 2.04
N ALA A 73 15.51 -1.75 2.35
CA ALA A 73 16.56 -2.34 1.52
C ALA A 73 16.40 -3.86 1.41
N VAL A 74 16.11 -4.54 2.53
CA VAL A 74 15.81 -5.98 2.54
C VAL A 74 14.54 -6.27 1.72
N PHE A 75 13.45 -5.54 1.93
CA PHE A 75 12.22 -5.75 1.15
C PHE A 75 12.48 -5.57 -0.35
N TRP A 76 13.23 -4.54 -0.74
CA TRP A 76 13.59 -4.32 -2.13
C TRP A 76 14.45 -5.45 -2.70
N GLN A 77 15.42 -5.96 -1.94
CA GLN A 77 16.30 -7.05 -2.34
C GLN A 77 15.52 -8.32 -2.69
N TYR A 78 14.48 -8.65 -1.91
CA TYR A 78 13.68 -9.87 -2.06
C TYR A 78 12.37 -9.66 -2.83
N ALA A 79 12.07 -8.45 -3.27
CA ALA A 79 10.88 -8.17 -4.04
C ALA A 79 10.83 -8.96 -5.34
N PRO A 80 9.67 -9.48 -5.74
CA PRO A 80 9.49 -10.12 -7.04
C PRO A 80 9.92 -9.18 -8.16
N ARG A 81 10.68 -9.70 -9.10
CA ARG A 81 11.10 -8.96 -10.29
C ARG A 81 10.24 -9.37 -11.48
N PRO A 82 9.88 -8.44 -12.36
CA PRO A 82 9.17 -8.77 -13.58
C PRO A 82 10.05 -9.64 -14.49
N LEU A 83 9.43 -10.45 -15.32
CA LEU A 83 10.12 -11.15 -16.39
C LEU A 83 10.73 -10.15 -17.39
N PRO A 84 11.79 -10.53 -18.13
CA PRO A 84 12.34 -9.67 -19.18
C PRO A 84 11.27 -9.18 -20.14
N GLY A 85 11.22 -7.89 -20.40
CA GLY A 85 10.19 -7.26 -21.24
C GLY A 85 8.86 -6.93 -20.55
N HIS A 86 8.62 -7.45 -19.35
CA HIS A 86 7.42 -7.14 -18.56
C HIS A 86 7.63 -5.88 -17.71
N ARG A 87 6.52 -5.28 -17.26
CA ARG A 87 6.51 -4.09 -16.39
C ARG A 87 6.46 -4.47 -14.92
N LEU A 88 7.13 -3.68 -14.10
CA LEU A 88 6.93 -3.74 -12.65
C LEU A 88 5.73 -2.87 -12.28
N TRP A 89 4.70 -3.50 -11.72
CA TRP A 89 3.51 -2.81 -11.24
C TRP A 89 3.60 -2.58 -9.74
N ILE A 90 3.41 -1.34 -9.33
CA ILE A 90 3.49 -0.91 -7.93
C ILE A 90 2.16 -0.27 -7.53
N GLY A 91 1.55 -0.75 -6.46
CA GLY A 91 0.37 -0.12 -5.86
C GLY A 91 0.78 0.74 -4.66
N ILE A 92 0.20 1.93 -4.53
CA ILE A 92 0.28 2.74 -3.30
C ILE A 92 -1.14 3.08 -2.88
N ASP A 93 -1.44 2.80 -1.61
CA ASP A 93 -2.73 3.12 -1.04
C ASP A 93 -2.62 3.37 0.47
N VAL A 94 -3.62 4.02 1.04
CA VAL A 94 -3.69 4.34 2.47
C VAL A 94 -4.79 3.56 3.14
N SER A 95 -4.43 2.89 4.25
CA SER A 95 -5.39 2.19 5.08
C SER A 95 -5.49 2.82 6.47
N GLY A 96 -6.73 3.00 6.95
CA GLY A 96 -6.99 3.52 8.29
C GLY A 96 -6.98 2.42 9.36
N ILE A 97 -6.43 2.76 10.53
CA ILE A 97 -6.43 1.94 11.75
C ILE A 97 -7.21 2.71 12.81
N ALA A 98 -8.43 2.25 13.09
CA ALA A 98 -9.33 2.91 14.03
C ALA A 98 -8.85 2.80 15.48
N ARG A 99 -8.84 3.92 16.22
CA ARG A 99 -8.45 4.03 17.64
C ARG A 99 -9.35 5.07 18.34
N PRO A 100 -10.69 4.93 18.30
CA PRO A 100 -11.59 5.97 18.79
C PRO A 100 -11.44 6.21 20.29
N PHE A 101 -11.23 5.16 21.08
CA PHE A 101 -11.19 5.22 22.54
C PHE A 101 -9.77 5.37 23.11
N SER A 102 -8.73 5.38 22.28
CA SER A 102 -7.35 5.46 22.74
C SER A 102 -6.93 6.90 23.04
N VAL A 103 -7.55 7.52 24.04
CA VAL A 103 -7.33 8.94 24.39
C VAL A 103 -5.89 9.26 24.83
N THR A 104 -5.11 8.27 25.19
CA THR A 104 -3.68 8.40 25.52
C THR A 104 -2.76 8.21 24.32
N SER A 105 -3.31 7.96 23.12
CA SER A 105 -2.57 7.83 21.88
C SER A 105 -2.51 9.18 21.17
N ALA A 106 -1.29 9.64 20.90
CA ALA A 106 -1.04 10.90 20.19
C ALA A 106 -1.39 10.79 18.69
N ASP A 107 -1.51 11.94 18.05
CA ASP A 107 -1.57 12.10 16.58
C ASP A 107 -2.68 11.28 15.89
N ARG A 108 -3.84 11.16 16.56
CA ARG A 108 -5.03 10.54 15.93
C ARG A 108 -5.75 11.57 15.06
N THR A 109 -6.07 11.17 13.83
CA THR A 109 -6.79 11.99 12.85
C THR A 109 -8.14 11.36 12.51
N ALA A 110 -9.01 12.10 11.83
CA ALA A 110 -10.30 11.60 11.38
C ALA A 110 -10.14 10.53 10.29
N LEU A 111 -10.83 9.41 10.46
CA LEU A 111 -10.94 8.30 9.51
C LEU A 111 -12.40 8.16 9.04
N THR A 112 -12.60 7.90 7.76
CA THR A 112 -13.94 7.55 7.24
C THR A 112 -14.22 6.08 7.51
N VAL A 113 -15.39 5.79 8.08
CA VAL A 113 -15.86 4.41 8.25
C VAL A 113 -16.57 4.00 6.96
N HIS A 114 -16.09 2.92 6.35
CA HIS A 114 -16.71 2.34 5.16
C HIS A 114 -17.73 1.24 5.56
N ASN A 115 -18.62 0.91 4.63
CA ASN A 115 -19.66 -0.13 4.79
C ASN A 115 -20.78 0.20 5.79
N LEU A 116 -21.10 1.47 5.95
CA LEU A 116 -22.31 1.89 6.68
C LEU A 116 -23.50 2.06 5.71
N PRO A 117 -24.74 2.04 6.23
CA PRO A 117 -25.93 2.34 5.43
C PRO A 117 -25.81 3.68 4.71
N LYS A 118 -26.44 3.78 3.52
CA LYS A 118 -26.45 5.02 2.73
C LYS A 118 -26.94 6.19 3.59
N GLY A 119 -26.24 7.32 3.50
CA GLY A 119 -26.57 8.54 4.27
C GLY A 119 -25.81 8.70 5.59
N THR A 120 -25.17 7.66 6.11
CA THR A 120 -24.42 7.73 7.37
C THR A 120 -22.94 8.01 7.06
N LYS A 121 -22.47 9.21 7.30
CA LYS A 121 -21.05 9.56 7.28
C LYS A 121 -20.48 9.38 8.69
N ALA A 122 -20.26 8.16 9.12
CA ALA A 122 -19.59 7.96 10.39
C ALA A 122 -18.10 8.26 10.23
N ILE A 123 -17.60 9.08 11.12
CA ILE A 123 -16.19 9.42 11.27
C ILE A 123 -15.73 8.73 12.55
N THR A 124 -14.62 8.02 12.46
CA THR A 124 -13.86 7.52 13.61
C THR A 124 -12.50 8.21 13.66
N TYR A 125 -11.70 7.88 14.66
CA TYR A 125 -10.38 8.49 14.85
C TYR A 125 -9.32 7.41 14.95
N GLY A 126 -8.14 7.69 14.42
CA GLY A 126 -7.03 6.77 14.45
C GLY A 126 -5.85 7.22 13.59
N TRP A 127 -5.11 6.28 13.07
CA TRP A 127 -3.93 6.54 12.26
C TRP A 127 -4.11 6.04 10.83
N HIS A 128 -3.52 6.74 9.88
CA HIS A 128 -3.41 6.31 8.50
C HIS A 128 -2.04 5.68 8.26
N PHE A 129 -2.00 4.60 7.49
CA PHE A 129 -0.77 3.97 7.01
C PHE A 129 -0.76 3.92 5.50
N SER A 130 0.27 4.47 4.88
CA SER A 130 0.55 4.34 3.46
C SER A 130 1.39 3.11 3.22
N THR A 131 0.93 2.24 2.34
CA THR A 131 1.62 1.00 1.98
C THR A 131 1.92 1.00 0.49
N MET A 132 3.17 0.73 0.14
CA MET A 132 3.65 0.52 -1.21
C MET A 132 3.90 -0.97 -1.42
N VAL A 133 3.36 -1.53 -2.48
CA VAL A 133 3.45 -2.97 -2.79
C VAL A 133 3.83 -3.22 -4.23
N VAL A 134 4.57 -4.30 -4.50
CA VAL A 134 4.61 -4.91 -5.84
C VAL A 134 3.30 -5.66 -6.06
N LEU A 135 2.65 -5.39 -7.18
CA LEU A 135 1.44 -6.08 -7.62
C LEU A 135 1.82 -7.26 -8.50
N ASP A 136 1.08 -8.36 -8.39
CA ASP A 136 1.23 -9.50 -9.29
C ASP A 136 0.79 -9.09 -10.72
N GLU A 137 1.43 -9.62 -11.74
CA GLU A 137 1.06 -9.42 -13.15
C GLU A 137 -0.34 -9.94 -13.49
N GLN A 138 -0.87 -10.84 -12.69
CA GLN A 138 -2.24 -11.33 -12.77
C GLN A 138 -3.03 -10.86 -11.55
N PRO A 139 -4.33 -10.54 -11.71
CA PRO A 139 -5.17 -10.18 -10.59
C PRO A 139 -5.15 -11.27 -9.51
N SER A 140 -4.47 -11.01 -8.42
CA SER A 140 -4.28 -11.94 -7.31
C SER A 140 -4.26 -11.19 -5.97
N SER A 141 -4.31 -11.93 -4.87
CA SER A 141 -4.11 -11.39 -3.53
C SER A 141 -2.64 -11.39 -3.09
N HIS A 142 -1.74 -11.77 -3.99
CA HIS A 142 -0.30 -11.88 -3.69
C HIS A 142 0.39 -10.56 -4.01
N THR A 143 0.48 -9.71 -3.01
CA THR A 143 1.24 -8.46 -3.08
C THR A 143 2.47 -8.56 -2.21
N PHE A 144 3.58 -7.97 -2.62
CA PHE A 144 4.80 -7.90 -1.81
C PHE A 144 4.97 -6.47 -1.29
N ILE A 145 5.04 -6.29 0.01
CA ILE A 145 5.17 -4.97 0.64
C ILE A 145 6.60 -4.47 0.46
N LEU A 146 6.75 -3.30 -0.19
CA LEU A 146 8.03 -2.61 -0.34
C LEU A 146 8.28 -1.64 0.80
N ASP A 147 7.22 -0.97 1.25
CA ASP A 147 7.29 0.02 2.32
C ASP A 147 5.92 0.19 2.99
N GLN A 148 5.92 0.45 4.29
CA GLN A 148 4.71 0.74 5.05
C GLN A 148 5.01 1.79 6.12
N GLN A 149 4.42 2.97 5.99
CA GLN A 149 4.68 4.12 6.86
C GLN A 149 3.39 4.75 7.37
N ARG A 150 3.41 5.26 8.60
CA ARG A 150 2.31 6.07 9.14
C ARG A 150 2.31 7.45 8.48
N VAL A 151 1.14 7.85 8.00
CA VAL A 151 0.90 9.23 7.55
C VAL A 151 0.61 10.08 8.79
N LYS A 152 1.54 10.93 9.18
CA LYS A 152 1.42 11.83 10.33
C LYS A 152 0.39 12.93 10.06
N SER A 153 -0.10 13.57 11.10
CA SER A 153 -1.11 14.64 10.98
C SER A 153 -0.61 15.89 10.25
N ASP A 154 0.69 16.09 10.15
CA ASP A 154 1.36 17.17 9.43
C ASP A 154 1.60 16.88 7.93
N THR A 155 1.30 15.67 7.49
CA THR A 155 1.57 15.16 6.14
C THR A 155 0.29 14.64 5.49
N THR A 156 0.18 14.73 4.19
CA THR A 156 -0.92 14.14 3.42
C THR A 156 -0.54 12.76 2.86
N ALA A 157 -1.55 11.93 2.56
CA ALA A 157 -1.33 10.65 1.85
C ALA A 157 -0.62 10.86 0.50
N ILE A 158 -0.94 11.95 -0.19
CA ILE A 158 -0.35 12.31 -1.49
C ILE A 158 1.15 12.64 -1.34
N GLN A 159 1.51 13.44 -0.34
CA GLN A 159 2.92 13.76 -0.05
C GLN A 159 3.70 12.51 0.36
N MET A 160 3.09 11.63 1.16
CA MET A 160 3.69 10.37 1.56
C MET A 160 3.95 9.47 0.35
N ALA A 161 2.97 9.33 -0.56
CA ALA A 161 3.14 8.55 -1.78
C ALA A 161 4.28 9.07 -2.66
N VAL A 162 4.38 10.39 -2.85
CA VAL A 162 5.49 11.01 -3.59
C VAL A 162 6.82 10.73 -2.91
N ALA A 163 6.90 10.84 -1.58
CA ALA A 163 8.11 10.54 -0.83
C ALA A 163 8.52 9.06 -1.00
N GLN A 164 7.56 8.14 -0.92
CA GLN A 164 7.80 6.71 -1.14
C GLN A 164 8.29 6.42 -2.56
N ILE A 165 7.70 7.04 -3.60
CA ILE A 165 8.15 6.88 -4.99
C ILE A 165 9.58 7.37 -5.17
N LYS A 166 9.88 8.59 -4.71
CA LYS A 166 11.24 9.17 -4.81
C LYS A 166 12.28 8.35 -4.07
N GLN A 167 11.89 7.68 -2.98
CA GLN A 167 12.77 6.89 -2.15
C GLN A 167 13.24 5.59 -2.82
N ILE A 168 12.42 5.04 -3.73
CA ILE A 168 12.73 3.79 -4.44
C ILE A 168 13.10 4.01 -5.91
N GLU A 169 12.95 5.22 -6.44
CA GLU A 169 13.08 5.54 -7.86
C GLU A 169 14.39 5.05 -8.47
N SER A 170 15.51 5.24 -7.77
CA SER A 170 16.83 4.78 -8.24
C SER A 170 16.98 3.27 -8.38
N HIS A 171 16.09 2.50 -7.76
CA HIS A 171 16.09 1.02 -7.80
C HIS A 171 15.12 0.48 -8.85
N LEU A 172 14.22 1.32 -9.37
CA LEU A 172 13.16 0.88 -10.27
C LEU A 172 13.72 0.46 -11.63
N PRO A 173 13.34 -0.73 -12.14
CA PRO A 173 13.62 -1.07 -13.53
C PRO A 173 12.89 -0.11 -14.48
N ALA A 174 13.41 0.03 -15.68
CA ALA A 174 12.71 0.75 -16.75
C ALA A 174 11.28 0.21 -16.92
N ARG A 175 10.35 1.09 -17.31
CA ARG A 175 8.93 0.76 -17.52
C ARG A 175 8.18 0.34 -16.24
N SER A 176 8.66 0.72 -15.05
CA SER A 176 7.90 0.58 -13.82
C SER A 176 6.69 1.51 -13.81
N ILE A 177 5.55 1.03 -13.29
CA ILE A 177 4.30 1.80 -13.23
C ILE A 177 3.76 1.81 -11.82
N VAL A 178 3.52 3.01 -11.29
CA VAL A 178 2.80 3.21 -10.02
C VAL A 178 1.33 3.42 -10.31
N VAL A 179 0.48 2.61 -9.66
CA VAL A 179 -0.98 2.64 -9.81
C VAL A 179 -1.60 3.24 -8.55
N LEU A 180 -2.42 4.28 -8.76
CA LEU A 180 -3.01 5.09 -7.69
C LEU A 180 -4.53 5.16 -7.81
N ASP A 181 -5.21 5.23 -6.68
CA ASP A 181 -6.65 5.40 -6.67
C ASP A 181 -7.08 6.88 -6.89
N ARG A 182 -8.39 7.11 -6.89
CA ARG A 182 -8.99 8.45 -7.05
C ARG A 182 -8.60 9.43 -5.93
N GLY A 183 -8.17 8.96 -4.77
CA GLY A 183 -7.70 9.79 -3.66
C GLY A 183 -6.43 10.57 -3.99
N TYR A 184 -5.63 10.04 -4.91
CA TYR A 184 -4.35 10.62 -5.33
C TYR A 184 -4.46 11.52 -6.58
N ASP A 185 -5.65 11.79 -7.08
CA ASP A 185 -5.87 12.73 -8.19
C ASP A 185 -5.52 14.17 -7.75
N ALA A 186 -4.27 14.55 -7.93
CA ALA A 186 -3.73 15.86 -7.59
C ALA A 186 -2.63 16.28 -8.57
N THR A 187 -2.75 17.47 -9.14
CA THR A 187 -1.77 18.05 -10.06
C THR A 187 -0.37 18.09 -9.44
N TRP A 188 -0.29 18.46 -8.17
CA TRP A 188 0.97 18.48 -7.44
C TRP A 188 1.71 17.13 -7.49
N LEU A 189 1.00 16.00 -7.32
CA LEU A 189 1.60 14.67 -7.40
C LEU A 189 2.18 14.42 -8.81
N TRP A 190 1.43 14.73 -9.85
CA TRP A 190 1.90 14.52 -11.23
C TRP A 190 3.14 15.36 -11.52
N CYS A 191 3.18 16.63 -11.08
CA CYS A 191 4.35 17.48 -11.21
C CYS A 191 5.57 16.93 -10.45
N GLN A 192 5.36 16.39 -9.24
CA GLN A 192 6.44 15.80 -8.45
C GLN A 192 6.98 14.48 -9.02
N CYS A 193 6.17 13.77 -9.80
CA CYS A 193 6.56 12.52 -10.45
C CYS A 193 7.03 12.71 -11.89
N SER A 194 6.82 13.89 -12.48
CA SER A 194 7.34 14.21 -13.80
C SER A 194 8.85 14.20 -13.80
N GLY A 195 9.43 13.50 -14.77
CA GLY A 195 10.89 13.34 -14.90
C GLY A 195 11.49 12.22 -14.04
N LEU A 196 10.71 11.53 -13.21
CA LEU A 196 11.16 10.32 -12.55
C LEU A 196 11.11 9.12 -13.51
N ASN A 197 11.99 8.15 -13.30
CA ASN A 197 12.02 6.90 -14.09
C ASN A 197 10.87 5.94 -13.71
N VAL A 198 9.63 6.46 -13.72
CA VAL A 198 8.43 5.71 -13.38
C VAL A 198 7.20 6.29 -14.04
N GLY A 199 6.36 5.44 -14.63
CA GLY A 199 5.05 5.85 -15.09
C GLY A 199 4.05 5.95 -13.94
N VAL A 200 3.13 6.89 -13.99
CA VAL A 200 2.06 7.04 -13.00
C VAL A 200 0.70 6.88 -13.67
N LEU A 201 -0.06 5.89 -13.21
CA LEU A 201 -1.42 5.62 -13.64
C LEU A 201 -2.38 5.91 -12.49
N GLY A 202 -3.18 6.95 -12.61
CA GLY A 202 -4.10 7.39 -11.56
C GLY A 202 -5.56 7.37 -12.01
N ARG A 203 -6.49 7.05 -11.08
CA ARG A 203 -7.92 7.19 -11.35
C ARG A 203 -8.35 8.64 -11.10
N LEU A 204 -9.09 9.22 -12.06
CA LEU A 204 -9.55 10.60 -12.00
C LEU A 204 -10.84 10.77 -11.20
N LYS A 205 -10.98 11.96 -10.60
CA LYS A 205 -12.23 12.47 -10.03
C LYS A 205 -13.17 12.93 -11.12
N GLN A 206 -14.46 12.87 -10.87
CA GLN A 206 -15.46 13.51 -11.71
C GLN A 206 -15.22 15.03 -11.80
N LYS A 207 -15.55 15.60 -12.94
CA LYS A 207 -15.42 17.05 -13.24
C LYS A 207 -13.97 17.56 -13.34
N ARG A 208 -12.96 16.67 -13.44
CA ARG A 208 -11.58 17.08 -13.75
C ARG A 208 -11.54 17.68 -15.16
N CYS A 209 -10.83 18.80 -15.33
CA CYS A 209 -10.67 19.48 -16.60
C CYS A 209 -9.24 19.33 -17.12
N PHE A 210 -9.13 19.00 -18.39
CA PHE A 210 -7.89 18.96 -19.14
C PHE A 210 -8.02 19.82 -20.41
N TYR A 211 -6.93 20.23 -20.97
CA TYR A 211 -6.91 21.13 -22.12
C TYR A 211 -5.87 20.66 -23.12
N ARG A 212 -6.17 20.83 -24.40
CA ARG A 212 -5.16 20.74 -25.47
C ARG A 212 -4.18 21.90 -25.35
N PRO A 213 -2.98 21.79 -25.92
CA PRO A 213 -2.09 22.93 -26.09
C PRO A 213 -2.80 24.12 -26.78
N ALA A 214 -2.38 25.32 -26.43
CA ALA A 214 -2.91 26.51 -27.07
C ALA A 214 -2.72 26.49 -28.59
N PRO A 215 -3.70 26.92 -29.36
CA PRO A 215 -3.51 27.06 -30.80
C PRO A 215 -2.47 28.16 -31.11
N PRO A 216 -1.84 28.13 -32.27
CA PRO A 216 -0.93 29.20 -32.70
C PRO A 216 -1.61 30.59 -32.62
N PRO A 217 -0.86 31.65 -32.29
CA PRO A 217 -1.42 33.00 -32.20
C PRO A 217 -2.12 33.38 -33.50
N SER A 218 -3.34 33.87 -33.43
CA SER A 218 -4.16 34.21 -34.59
C SER A 218 -3.77 35.54 -35.26
N GLY A 219 -2.81 36.29 -34.72
CA GLY A 219 -2.46 37.64 -35.16
C GLY A 219 -3.51 38.69 -34.90
N LYS A 220 -4.68 38.32 -34.36
CA LYS A 220 -5.76 39.26 -34.01
C LYS A 220 -5.45 40.00 -32.73
N ARG A 221 -6.02 41.21 -32.59
CA ARG A 221 -5.89 42.04 -31.36
C ARG A 221 -6.49 41.28 -30.17
N GLY A 222 -5.79 41.21 -29.05
CA GLY A 222 -6.21 40.56 -27.84
C GLY A 222 -5.12 39.72 -27.20
N ALA A 223 -5.35 39.24 -25.95
CA ALA A 223 -4.43 38.35 -25.30
C ALA A 223 -4.47 36.97 -25.97
N PRO A 224 -3.30 36.33 -26.27
CA PRO A 224 -3.28 34.97 -26.81
C PRO A 224 -3.99 33.96 -25.92
N CYS A 225 -4.67 32.98 -26.54
CA CYS A 225 -5.21 31.86 -25.81
C CYS A 225 -4.07 31.09 -25.14
N LYS A 226 -4.24 30.75 -23.86
CA LYS A 226 -3.26 29.98 -23.10
C LYS A 226 -3.55 28.47 -23.11
N ASP A 227 -4.75 28.08 -23.50
CA ASP A 227 -5.25 26.70 -23.49
C ASP A 227 -6.06 26.47 -24.78
N GLY A 228 -6.03 25.25 -25.31
CA GLY A 228 -6.87 24.80 -26.42
C GLY A 228 -8.22 24.25 -25.96
N THR A 229 -8.76 23.26 -26.69
CA THR A 229 -10.05 22.64 -26.41
C THR A 229 -10.09 22.00 -25.02
N LEU A 230 -11.25 22.12 -24.38
CA LEU A 230 -11.52 21.57 -23.05
C LEU A 230 -12.00 20.12 -23.16
N LEU A 231 -11.40 19.21 -22.40
CA LEU A 231 -11.91 17.88 -22.07
C LEU A 231 -12.30 17.87 -20.57
N GLN A 232 -13.58 17.88 -20.25
CA GLN A 232 -14.08 17.81 -18.88
C GLN A 232 -14.63 16.43 -18.57
N ILE A 233 -14.05 15.73 -17.60
CA ILE A 233 -14.52 14.42 -17.15
C ILE A 233 -15.98 14.49 -16.69
N GLY A 234 -16.82 13.60 -17.23
CA GLY A 234 -18.27 13.56 -16.90
C GLY A 234 -19.13 14.59 -17.66
N ASN A 235 -18.57 15.33 -18.62
CA ASN A 235 -19.32 16.20 -19.52
C ASN A 235 -19.11 15.79 -20.99
N PRO A 236 -19.93 14.87 -21.53
CA PRO A 236 -19.76 14.37 -22.89
C PRO A 236 -19.76 15.44 -24.00
N ALA A 237 -20.40 16.58 -23.76
CA ALA A 237 -20.42 17.69 -24.73
C ALA A 237 -19.03 18.32 -24.98
N THR A 238 -18.05 18.05 -24.10
CA THR A 238 -16.68 18.53 -24.23
C THR A 238 -15.73 17.47 -24.83
N TYR A 239 -16.24 16.27 -25.15
CA TYR A 239 -15.39 15.22 -25.67
C TYR A 239 -15.18 15.44 -27.16
N GLU A 240 -13.96 15.73 -27.55
CA GLU A 240 -13.53 15.69 -28.94
C GLU A 240 -13.23 14.23 -29.37
N THR A 241 -13.03 14.04 -30.66
CA THR A 241 -12.59 12.73 -31.18
C THR A 241 -11.33 12.27 -30.43
N PRO A 242 -11.32 11.04 -29.85
CA PRO A 242 -10.14 10.52 -29.20
C PRO A 242 -8.99 10.35 -30.18
N ASP A 243 -7.75 10.49 -29.72
CA ASP A 243 -6.54 10.24 -30.50
C ASP A 243 -6.39 8.75 -30.83
N GLY A 244 -7.08 7.89 -30.11
CA GLY A 244 -7.18 6.49 -30.42
C GLY A 244 -8.30 5.78 -29.64
N HIS A 245 -8.73 4.66 -30.20
CA HIS A 245 -9.75 3.81 -29.64
C HIS A 245 -9.41 2.35 -29.90
N ALA A 246 -9.69 1.48 -28.94
CA ALA A 246 -9.50 0.04 -29.07
C ALA A 246 -10.48 -0.76 -28.23
N CYS A 247 -10.89 -1.91 -28.76
CA CYS A 247 -11.62 -2.92 -28.01
C CYS A 247 -10.65 -4.00 -27.55
N ARG A 248 -10.71 -4.35 -26.28
CA ARG A 248 -9.87 -5.36 -25.63
C ARG A 248 -10.74 -6.30 -24.78
N LYS A 249 -10.13 -7.33 -24.23
CA LYS A 249 -10.75 -8.19 -23.21
C LYS A 249 -10.04 -7.99 -21.87
N ASP A 250 -10.82 -7.90 -20.80
CA ASP A 250 -10.26 -7.91 -19.43
C ASP A 250 -9.74 -9.29 -19.03
N GLY A 251 -9.10 -9.40 -17.86
CA GLY A 251 -8.62 -10.67 -17.31
C GLY A 251 -9.68 -11.74 -17.07
N LYS A 252 -10.97 -11.41 -17.25
CA LYS A 252 -12.12 -12.34 -17.19
C LYS A 252 -12.71 -12.63 -18.58
N GLY A 253 -12.06 -12.19 -19.65
CA GLY A 253 -12.51 -12.38 -21.03
C GLY A 253 -13.65 -11.46 -21.46
N ARG A 254 -14.05 -10.46 -20.66
CA ARG A 254 -15.16 -9.55 -20.96
C ARG A 254 -14.67 -8.39 -21.83
N ALA A 255 -15.51 -7.93 -22.76
CA ALA A 255 -15.21 -6.81 -23.62
C ALA A 255 -15.01 -5.50 -22.82
N VAL A 256 -13.99 -4.75 -23.20
CA VAL A 256 -13.64 -3.43 -22.65
C VAL A 256 -13.31 -2.51 -23.82
N GLU A 257 -13.94 -1.35 -23.86
CA GLU A 257 -13.65 -0.29 -24.81
C GLU A 257 -12.75 0.74 -24.14
N ILE A 258 -11.68 1.12 -24.83
CA ILE A 258 -10.66 2.04 -24.32
C ILE A 258 -10.48 3.15 -25.34
N SER A 259 -10.74 4.39 -24.94
CA SER A 259 -10.46 5.60 -25.73
C SER A 259 -9.45 6.46 -24.99
N TRP A 260 -8.58 7.15 -25.72
CA TRP A 260 -7.57 7.99 -25.08
C TRP A 260 -7.32 9.29 -25.84
N TRP A 261 -6.91 10.31 -25.07
CA TRP A 261 -6.49 11.63 -25.55
C TRP A 261 -5.09 11.90 -24.99
N ARG A 262 -4.14 12.18 -25.85
CA ARG A 262 -2.74 12.46 -25.51
C ARG A 262 -2.46 13.95 -25.49
N ASN A 263 -1.28 14.34 -25.05
CA ASN A 263 -0.81 15.72 -25.05
C ASN A 263 -1.85 16.70 -24.44
N LEU A 264 -2.38 16.34 -23.30
CA LEU A 264 -3.29 17.17 -22.52
C LEU A 264 -2.55 17.75 -21.33
N HIS A 265 -2.96 18.93 -20.90
CA HIS A 265 -2.44 19.55 -19.69
C HIS A 265 -3.57 20.03 -18.77
N VAL A 266 -3.22 20.40 -17.55
CA VAL A 266 -4.10 21.12 -16.62
C VAL A 266 -3.67 22.58 -16.51
N LYS A 267 -4.59 23.49 -16.20
CA LYS A 267 -4.29 24.94 -16.10
C LYS A 267 -3.14 25.28 -15.17
N ASP A 268 -3.04 24.54 -14.06
CA ASP A 268 -2.01 24.80 -13.04
C ASP A 268 -0.62 24.26 -13.44
N ALA A 269 -0.52 23.48 -14.52
CA ALA A 269 0.73 22.89 -15.01
C ALA A 269 0.66 22.67 -16.54
N ARG A 270 0.69 23.76 -17.32
CA ARG A 270 0.63 23.73 -18.79
C ARG A 270 1.80 23.04 -19.45
N TRP A 271 2.93 23.01 -18.78
CA TRP A 271 4.15 22.36 -19.24
C TRP A 271 4.10 20.83 -19.13
N LEU A 272 3.15 20.27 -18.40
CA LEU A 272 3.05 18.84 -18.12
C LEU A 272 2.16 18.16 -19.16
N SER A 273 2.74 17.31 -20.01
CA SER A 273 1.99 16.47 -20.94
C SER A 273 1.41 15.25 -20.23
N LEU A 274 0.11 15.07 -20.37
CA LEU A 274 -0.66 13.97 -19.77
C LEU A 274 -1.50 13.27 -20.84
N SER A 275 -1.72 11.96 -20.67
CA SER A 275 -2.75 11.25 -21.42
C SER A 275 -3.94 10.95 -20.52
N VAL A 276 -5.14 11.19 -21.05
CA VAL A 276 -6.40 10.85 -20.37
C VAL A 276 -7.02 9.65 -21.07
N ILE A 277 -7.46 8.67 -20.29
CA ILE A 277 -7.95 7.39 -20.78
C ILE A 277 -9.36 7.16 -20.24
N GLN A 278 -10.30 6.89 -21.13
CA GLN A 278 -11.63 6.41 -20.78
C GLN A 278 -11.68 4.90 -20.95
N VAL A 279 -12.16 4.20 -19.94
CA VAL A 279 -12.36 2.75 -19.95
C VAL A 279 -13.82 2.46 -19.73
N VAL A 280 -14.48 1.91 -20.75
CA VAL A 280 -15.89 1.53 -20.72
C VAL A 280 -16.00 0.02 -20.64
N ARG A 281 -16.76 -0.46 -19.65
CA ARG A 281 -17.08 -1.88 -19.43
C ARG A 281 -18.58 -2.07 -19.59
N PRO A 282 -19.09 -2.44 -20.79
CA PRO A 282 -20.51 -2.51 -21.05
C PRO A 282 -21.27 -3.46 -20.11
N HIS A 283 -20.60 -4.55 -19.69
CA HIS A 283 -21.15 -5.58 -18.83
C HIS A 283 -20.98 -5.34 -17.32
N ALA A 284 -20.41 -4.19 -16.93
CA ALA A 284 -20.26 -3.87 -15.51
C ALA A 284 -21.60 -3.53 -14.85
N SER A 285 -21.72 -3.87 -13.56
CA SER A 285 -22.96 -3.64 -12.79
C SER A 285 -23.25 -2.16 -12.49
N ASN A 286 -22.37 -1.27 -12.89
CA ASN A 286 -22.42 0.18 -12.68
C ASN A 286 -22.54 0.59 -11.21
N THR A 287 -21.92 -0.16 -10.34
CA THR A 287 -21.77 0.17 -8.91
C THR A 287 -20.47 0.95 -8.66
N GLU A 288 -20.32 1.51 -7.47
CA GLU A 288 -19.07 2.18 -7.09
C GLU A 288 -17.85 1.23 -7.16
N ARG A 289 -18.05 -0.05 -6.87
CA ARG A 289 -17.01 -1.10 -6.92
C ARG A 289 -16.78 -1.66 -8.33
N ASP A 290 -17.78 -1.62 -9.19
CA ASP A 290 -17.72 -2.11 -10.56
C ASP A 290 -18.37 -1.09 -11.51
N PRO A 291 -17.73 0.08 -11.71
CA PRO A 291 -18.28 1.15 -12.53
C PRO A 291 -18.21 0.81 -14.02
N ARG A 292 -19.27 1.16 -14.75
CA ARG A 292 -19.33 0.97 -16.22
C ARG A 292 -18.31 1.85 -16.92
N VAL A 293 -18.10 3.08 -16.44
CA VAL A 293 -17.13 4.04 -17.00
C VAL A 293 -16.10 4.40 -15.95
N SER A 294 -14.83 4.34 -16.30
CA SER A 294 -13.71 4.79 -15.47
C SER A 294 -12.82 5.71 -16.28
N TRP A 295 -12.28 6.73 -15.64
CA TRP A 295 -11.34 7.65 -16.24
C TRP A 295 -10.01 7.56 -15.51
N LEU A 296 -8.94 7.47 -16.29
CA LEU A 296 -7.57 7.35 -15.80
C LEU A 296 -6.73 8.49 -16.39
N VAL A 297 -5.71 8.88 -15.66
CA VAL A 297 -4.62 9.72 -16.15
C VAL A 297 -3.36 8.87 -16.25
N TRP A 298 -2.63 9.05 -17.32
CA TRP A 298 -1.32 8.47 -17.54
C TRP A 298 -0.28 9.58 -17.66
N LEU A 299 0.73 9.50 -16.82
CA LEU A 299 1.97 10.27 -16.87
C LEU A 299 3.12 9.28 -17.07
N GLY A 300 3.71 9.27 -18.25
CA GLY A 300 4.78 8.36 -18.62
C GLY A 300 5.09 8.48 -20.09
N ASP A 301 5.85 7.54 -20.64
CA ASP A 301 6.22 7.52 -22.05
C ASP A 301 4.96 7.47 -22.94
N GLU A 302 4.89 8.38 -23.91
CA GLU A 302 3.80 8.47 -24.88
C GLU A 302 3.80 7.32 -25.88
N GLN A 303 4.91 6.62 -26.07
CA GLN A 303 5.02 5.47 -26.97
C GLN A 303 4.49 4.17 -26.35
N GLU A 304 4.23 4.16 -25.04
CA GLU A 304 3.68 3.00 -24.37
C GLU A 304 2.26 2.63 -24.85
N ASP A 305 1.96 1.33 -24.85
CA ASP A 305 0.60 0.86 -25.19
C ASP A 305 -0.38 1.25 -24.08
N VAL A 306 -1.13 2.31 -24.36
CA VAL A 306 -2.16 2.85 -23.47
C VAL A 306 -3.22 1.80 -23.09
N THR A 307 -3.49 0.84 -23.97
CA THR A 307 -4.51 -0.18 -23.72
C THR A 307 -4.06 -1.19 -22.66
N GLU A 308 -2.80 -1.63 -22.71
CA GLU A 308 -2.20 -2.47 -21.67
C GLU A 308 -2.12 -1.73 -20.34
N ILE A 309 -1.69 -0.46 -20.37
CA ILE A 309 -1.62 0.38 -19.17
C ILE A 309 -3.00 0.50 -18.52
N ALA A 310 -4.04 0.81 -19.30
CA ALA A 310 -5.40 0.93 -18.79
C ALA A 310 -5.94 -0.36 -18.17
N LEU A 311 -5.68 -1.52 -18.81
CA LEU A 311 -6.06 -2.84 -18.28
C LEU A 311 -5.30 -3.18 -16.99
N GLY A 312 -4.03 -2.79 -16.90
CA GLY A 312 -3.18 -2.97 -15.71
C GLY A 312 -3.71 -2.27 -14.46
N TYR A 313 -4.57 -1.26 -14.59
CA TYR A 313 -5.22 -0.63 -13.43
C TYR A 313 -5.97 -1.63 -12.54
N ALA A 314 -6.47 -2.71 -13.11
CA ALA A 314 -7.19 -3.75 -12.37
C ALA A 314 -6.31 -4.49 -11.35
N LEU A 315 -4.99 -4.51 -11.54
CA LEU A 315 -4.04 -5.17 -10.63
C LEU A 315 -4.05 -4.54 -9.23
N ARG A 316 -4.44 -3.26 -9.13
CA ARG A 316 -4.57 -2.54 -7.84
C ARG A 316 -5.48 -3.26 -6.84
N PHE A 317 -6.45 -4.02 -7.31
CA PHE A 317 -7.31 -4.83 -6.44
C PHE A 317 -6.54 -5.81 -5.56
N GLY A 318 -5.36 -6.25 -5.98
CA GLY A 318 -4.47 -7.10 -5.18
C GLY A 318 -4.12 -6.46 -3.84
N GLN A 319 -3.89 -5.15 -3.80
CA GLN A 319 -3.56 -4.43 -2.57
C GLN A 319 -4.72 -4.41 -1.56
N GLU A 320 -5.97 -4.30 -2.02
CA GLU A 320 -7.15 -4.38 -1.14
C GLU A 320 -7.28 -5.75 -0.49
N HIS A 321 -6.94 -6.82 -1.24
CA HIS A 321 -6.89 -8.18 -0.70
C HIS A 321 -5.75 -8.35 0.31
N GLY A 322 -4.58 -7.77 0.05
CA GLY A 322 -3.46 -7.73 0.99
C GLY A 322 -3.87 -7.08 2.31
N TYR A 323 -4.47 -5.89 2.28
CA TYR A 323 -4.98 -5.22 3.49
C TYR A 323 -6.01 -6.05 4.26
N ARG A 324 -6.89 -6.76 3.55
CA ARG A 324 -7.86 -7.64 4.19
C ARG A 324 -7.16 -8.78 4.92
N PHE A 325 -6.16 -9.40 4.31
CA PHE A 325 -5.38 -10.45 4.92
C PHE A 325 -4.63 -9.93 6.16
N ASP A 326 -3.93 -8.80 6.06
CA ASP A 326 -3.17 -8.21 7.16
C ASP A 326 -4.06 -7.87 8.36
N LYS A 327 -5.23 -7.25 8.10
CA LYS A 327 -6.17 -6.87 9.16
C LYS A 327 -6.87 -8.05 9.79
N GLN A 328 -7.34 -9.02 8.98
CA GLN A 328 -8.18 -10.11 9.46
C GLN A 328 -7.38 -11.34 9.91
N ARG A 329 -6.17 -11.52 9.39
CA ARG A 329 -5.37 -12.72 9.62
C ARG A 329 -4.05 -12.45 10.33
N LEU A 330 -3.37 -11.34 10.02
CA LEU A 330 -2.14 -10.94 10.70
C LEU A 330 -2.39 -9.92 11.82
N LEU A 331 -3.62 -9.75 12.28
CA LEU A 331 -4.00 -8.94 13.44
C LEU A 331 -3.54 -7.47 13.35
N TRP A 332 -3.37 -6.92 12.14
CA TRP A 332 -2.80 -5.59 11.98
C TRP A 332 -3.57 -4.50 12.76
N ASN A 333 -4.88 -4.57 12.84
CA ASN A 333 -5.74 -3.59 13.52
C ASN A 333 -6.12 -3.97 14.96
N GLU A 334 -5.76 -5.17 15.44
CA GLU A 334 -6.24 -5.69 16.74
C GLU A 334 -5.49 -5.11 17.95
N PRO A 335 -4.13 -5.01 17.96
CA PRO A 335 -3.41 -4.61 19.17
C PRO A 335 -3.76 -3.20 19.62
N ARG A 336 -4.08 -3.05 20.90
CA ARG A 336 -4.40 -1.76 21.52
C ARG A 336 -3.14 -1.10 22.09
N LEU A 337 -2.18 -0.85 21.23
CA LEU A 337 -0.92 -0.21 21.59
C LEU A 337 -1.13 1.26 21.94
N ARG A 338 -0.37 1.76 22.90
CA ARG A 338 -0.57 3.09 23.49
C ARG A 338 -0.01 4.21 22.62
N THR A 339 1.15 4.00 21.99
CA THR A 339 1.81 5.05 21.20
C THR A 339 1.81 4.75 19.70
N PRO A 340 1.84 5.80 18.85
CA PRO A 340 1.99 5.62 17.41
C PRO A 340 3.24 4.82 17.04
N GLU A 341 4.36 5.03 17.75
CA GLU A 341 5.64 4.38 17.48
C GLU A 341 5.59 2.88 17.78
N GLN A 342 4.90 2.48 18.85
CA GLN A 342 4.62 1.05 19.11
C GLN A 342 3.82 0.44 17.97
N PHE A 343 2.81 1.17 17.47
CA PHE A 343 1.98 0.68 16.38
C PHE A 343 2.72 0.68 15.03
N GLU A 344 3.62 1.60 14.78
CA GLU A 344 4.51 1.58 13.62
C GLU A 344 5.39 0.32 13.62
N ARG A 345 5.99 -0.03 14.75
CA ARG A 345 6.74 -1.30 14.88
C ARG A 345 5.88 -2.53 14.66
N TRP A 346 4.66 -2.52 15.21
CA TRP A 346 3.70 -3.59 14.95
C TRP A 346 3.37 -3.71 13.46
N SER A 347 3.12 -2.60 12.79
CA SER A 347 2.85 -2.58 11.35
C SER A 347 4.02 -3.16 10.55
N GLN A 348 5.26 -2.86 10.94
CA GLN A 348 6.46 -3.43 10.31
C GLN A 348 6.57 -4.94 10.54
N ILE A 349 6.25 -5.44 11.74
CA ILE A 349 6.19 -6.89 12.03
C ILE A 349 5.16 -7.56 11.13
N VAL A 350 3.98 -6.97 10.98
CA VAL A 350 2.94 -7.49 10.07
C VAL A 350 3.43 -7.52 8.63
N ALA A 351 4.07 -6.46 8.15
CA ALA A 351 4.63 -6.40 6.80
C ALA A 351 5.73 -7.47 6.57
N ILE A 352 6.59 -7.70 7.56
CA ILE A 352 7.60 -8.77 7.52
C ILE A 352 6.93 -10.15 7.44
N ALA A 353 5.93 -10.42 8.27
CA ALA A 353 5.20 -11.68 8.26
C ALA A 353 4.47 -11.91 6.93
N HIS A 354 3.84 -10.87 6.37
CA HIS A 354 3.20 -10.91 5.05
C HIS A 354 4.20 -11.31 3.97
N ASN A 355 5.31 -10.60 3.86
CA ASN A 355 6.34 -10.86 2.85
C ASN A 355 6.97 -12.24 3.03
N HIS A 356 7.22 -12.66 4.27
CA HIS A 356 7.76 -13.98 4.55
C HIS A 356 6.82 -15.10 4.08
N LEU A 357 5.51 -14.98 4.37
CA LEU A 357 4.51 -15.94 3.89
C LEU A 357 4.44 -15.98 2.36
N LEU A 358 4.56 -14.83 1.71
CA LEU A 358 4.59 -14.78 0.25
C LEU A 358 5.83 -15.48 -0.34
N LEU A 359 7.01 -15.22 0.23
CA LEU A 359 8.27 -15.88 -0.18
C LEU A 359 8.25 -17.39 0.10
N ALA A 360 7.60 -17.81 1.17
CA ALA A 360 7.49 -19.21 1.57
C ALA A 360 6.45 -20.01 0.77
N ARG A 361 5.60 -19.35 -0.02
CA ARG A 361 4.40 -19.94 -0.64
C ARG A 361 4.67 -21.22 -1.40
N ASP A 362 5.71 -21.26 -2.21
CA ASP A 362 6.01 -22.39 -3.08
C ASP A 362 6.84 -23.49 -2.37
N LEU A 363 7.19 -23.26 -1.08
CA LEU A 363 7.95 -24.18 -0.24
C LEU A 363 7.10 -24.87 0.83
N VAL A 364 5.90 -24.38 1.06
CA VAL A 364 5.01 -24.90 2.10
C VAL A 364 4.08 -25.97 1.52
N GLU A 365 4.07 -27.13 2.15
CA GLU A 365 3.12 -28.20 1.87
C GLU A 365 1.84 -27.98 2.68
N VAL A 366 0.71 -27.85 2.00
CA VAL A 366 -0.60 -27.68 2.64
C VAL A 366 -1.52 -28.81 2.25
N GLN A 367 -2.14 -29.45 3.24
CA GLN A 367 -3.26 -30.34 2.98
C GLN A 367 -4.50 -29.51 2.60
N LEU A 368 -4.82 -29.52 1.31
CA LEU A 368 -6.03 -28.86 0.82
C LEU A 368 -7.27 -29.61 1.30
N ARG A 369 -8.29 -28.85 1.69
CA ARG A 369 -9.60 -29.40 2.02
C ARG A 369 -10.30 -29.92 0.74
N PRO A 370 -11.25 -30.88 0.84
CA PRO A 370 -11.86 -31.49 -0.34
C PRO A 370 -12.51 -30.49 -1.32
N TRP A 371 -12.95 -29.33 -0.83
CA TRP A 371 -13.57 -28.28 -1.64
C TRP A 371 -12.59 -27.20 -2.15
N GLU A 372 -11.31 -27.27 -1.77
CA GLU A 372 -10.32 -26.32 -2.22
C GLU A 372 -9.73 -26.73 -3.57
N SER A 373 -9.64 -25.79 -4.49
CA SER A 373 -9.11 -26.04 -5.84
C SER A 373 -7.60 -26.29 -5.82
N LYS A 374 -7.17 -27.42 -6.37
CA LYS A 374 -5.76 -27.75 -6.58
C LYS A 374 -5.09 -26.94 -7.71
N HIS A 375 -5.91 -26.26 -8.55
CA HIS A 375 -5.42 -25.50 -9.71
C HIS A 375 -5.19 -24.02 -9.40
N ARG A 376 -5.53 -23.57 -8.20
CA ARG A 376 -5.29 -22.17 -7.79
C ARG A 376 -4.00 -22.06 -7.00
N ARG A 377 -3.29 -20.96 -7.17
CA ARG A 377 -2.17 -20.59 -6.29
C ARG A 377 -2.66 -20.55 -4.84
N MET A 378 -1.87 -21.11 -3.91
CA MET A 378 -2.20 -21.09 -2.49
C MET A 378 -2.35 -19.66 -1.99
N THR A 379 -3.40 -19.41 -1.23
CA THR A 379 -3.59 -18.13 -0.54
C THR A 379 -2.59 -18.00 0.61
N LEU A 380 -2.26 -16.78 1.01
CA LEU A 380 -1.36 -16.55 2.16
C LEU A 380 -1.91 -17.18 3.46
N GLN A 381 -3.23 -17.30 3.61
CA GLN A 381 -3.82 -18.01 4.76
C GLN A 381 -3.56 -19.52 4.72
N GLN A 382 -3.59 -20.13 3.56
CA GLN A 382 -3.22 -21.55 3.40
C GLN A 382 -1.73 -21.76 3.68
N VAL A 383 -0.87 -20.88 3.15
CA VAL A 383 0.57 -20.90 3.46
C VAL A 383 0.79 -20.78 4.97
N ARG A 384 0.10 -19.84 5.63
CA ARG A 384 0.17 -19.66 7.09
C ARG A 384 -0.24 -20.91 7.85
N SER A 385 -1.24 -21.64 7.39
CA SER A 385 -1.68 -22.89 8.04
C SER A 385 -0.65 -24.00 7.97
N GLY A 386 0.23 -24.01 6.96
CA GLY A 386 1.26 -25.04 6.78
C GLY A 386 2.68 -24.61 7.14
N ILE A 387 2.89 -23.34 7.55
CA ILE A 387 4.22 -22.75 7.70
C ILE A 387 5.10 -23.40 8.76
N ASN A 388 4.49 -24.00 9.80
CA ASN A 388 5.22 -24.57 10.95
C ASN A 388 6.28 -25.59 10.53
N LYS A 389 5.96 -26.51 9.60
CA LYS A 389 6.91 -27.50 9.09
C LYS A 389 8.14 -26.85 8.44
N LEU A 390 7.90 -25.79 7.66
CA LEU A 390 8.98 -25.05 7.01
C LEU A 390 9.82 -24.27 8.05
N LEU A 391 9.20 -23.65 9.05
CA LEU A 391 9.93 -22.95 10.11
C LEU A 391 10.87 -23.90 10.88
N HIS A 392 10.47 -25.14 11.15
CA HIS A 392 11.35 -26.15 11.74
C HIS A 392 12.58 -26.44 10.89
N GLN A 393 12.45 -26.44 9.57
CA GLN A 393 13.57 -26.65 8.65
C GLN A 393 14.48 -25.43 8.52
N LEU A 394 13.89 -24.22 8.61
CA LEU A 394 14.63 -22.97 8.47
C LEU A 394 15.37 -22.58 9.75
N GLY A 395 14.82 -22.93 10.92
CA GLY A 395 15.26 -22.44 12.22
C GLY A 395 14.94 -20.97 12.45
N THR A 396 15.33 -20.44 13.61
CA THR A 396 15.19 -19.03 13.95
C THR A 396 16.55 -18.38 14.21
N PRO A 397 16.81 -17.15 13.71
CA PRO A 397 18.01 -16.39 14.07
C PRO A 397 17.91 -15.77 15.48
N ALA A 398 16.73 -15.76 16.09
CA ALA A 398 16.53 -15.23 17.44
C ALA A 398 17.23 -16.12 18.48
N ARG A 399 17.87 -15.50 19.46
CA ARG A 399 18.53 -16.20 20.56
C ARG A 399 17.51 -16.56 21.65
N PRO A 400 17.68 -17.68 22.34
CA PRO A 400 16.83 -18.06 23.45
C PRO A 400 16.86 -17.01 24.57
N PRO A 401 15.79 -16.91 25.39
CA PRO A 401 15.73 -15.94 26.48
C PRO A 401 16.81 -16.21 27.53
N LYS A 402 17.46 -15.16 27.97
CA LYS A 402 18.38 -15.27 29.12
C LYS A 402 17.54 -15.36 30.42
N PRO A 403 18.00 -16.11 31.43
CA PRO A 403 17.38 -16.07 32.75
C PRO A 403 17.30 -14.63 33.26
N ARG A 404 16.11 -14.20 33.62
CA ARG A 404 15.87 -12.85 34.15
C ARG A 404 15.68 -12.94 35.66
N GLY A 405 16.49 -12.22 36.43
CA GLY A 405 16.28 -12.05 37.86
C GLY A 405 14.95 -11.32 38.14
N LYS A 406 14.47 -11.36 39.39
CA LYS A 406 13.29 -10.60 39.81
C LYS A 406 13.51 -9.10 39.51
N SER A 407 12.53 -8.48 38.85
CA SER A 407 12.54 -7.03 38.68
C SER A 407 12.47 -6.35 40.07
N LYS A 408 13.19 -5.22 40.24
CA LYS A 408 13.22 -4.47 41.50
C LYS A 408 11.84 -3.94 41.93
N GLY A 409 10.82 -4.06 41.09
CA GLY A 409 9.51 -3.47 41.36
C GLY A 409 9.55 -1.94 41.38
N ARG A 410 8.47 -1.33 41.84
CA ARG A 410 8.45 0.12 42.09
C ARG A 410 9.10 0.43 43.42
N SER A 411 9.86 1.53 43.45
CA SER A 411 10.39 2.05 44.71
C SER A 411 9.24 2.40 45.67
N VAL A 412 9.46 2.21 46.96
CA VAL A 412 8.50 2.64 47.99
C VAL A 412 8.27 4.15 47.85
N GLY A 413 7.02 4.59 47.82
CA GLY A 413 6.66 6.01 47.63
C GLY A 413 6.64 6.50 46.17
N ALA A 414 6.86 5.63 45.19
CA ALA A 414 6.79 6.02 43.79
C ALA A 414 5.39 6.49 43.37
N ILE A 415 5.28 7.74 42.96
CA ILE A 415 4.02 8.35 42.51
C ILE A 415 3.72 7.88 41.07
N VAL A 416 2.52 7.32 40.88
CA VAL A 416 2.01 6.96 39.55
C VAL A 416 1.45 8.22 38.89
N ARG A 417 2.16 8.77 37.92
CA ARG A 417 1.63 9.87 37.12
C ARG A 417 0.49 9.39 36.23
N LYS A 418 -0.60 10.16 36.15
CA LYS A 418 -1.69 9.92 35.20
C LYS A 418 -1.15 10.00 33.78
N ALA A 419 -1.58 9.10 32.91
CA ALA A 419 -1.19 9.12 31.50
C ALA A 419 -1.69 10.40 30.82
N THR A 420 -0.83 11.02 30.03
CA THR A 420 -1.18 12.20 29.23
C THR A 420 -2.28 11.85 28.23
N ARG A 421 -3.30 12.70 28.16
CA ARG A 421 -4.37 12.59 27.18
C ARG A 421 -4.11 13.51 26.00
N PHE A 422 -4.33 13.01 24.80
CA PHE A 422 -4.09 13.76 23.56
C PHE A 422 -5.42 14.01 22.85
N PRO A 423 -5.71 15.24 22.43
CA PRO A 423 -6.87 15.52 21.58
C PRO A 423 -6.72 14.87 20.21
N VAL A 424 -7.83 14.75 19.51
CA VAL A 424 -7.83 14.38 18.11
C VAL A 424 -7.38 15.55 17.26
N VAL A 425 -6.58 15.31 16.23
CA VAL A 425 -6.13 16.34 15.28
C VAL A 425 -7.16 16.48 14.15
N PHE A 426 -7.94 17.54 14.19
CA PHE A 426 -8.99 17.80 13.18
C PHE A 426 -8.47 18.51 11.94
N LYS A 427 -7.46 19.34 12.08
CA LYS A 427 -6.90 20.12 10.98
C LYS A 427 -6.07 19.21 10.08
N LYS A 428 -6.60 18.90 8.89
CA LYS A 428 -5.87 18.15 7.88
C LYS A 428 -4.89 19.07 7.14
N PRO A 429 -3.66 18.67 6.89
CA PRO A 429 -2.76 19.38 6.01
C PRO A 429 -3.33 19.41 4.59
N LYS A 430 -3.02 20.45 3.85
CA LYS A 430 -3.37 20.56 2.42
C LYS A 430 -2.17 20.11 1.60
N VAL A 431 -2.45 19.52 0.43
CA VAL A 431 -1.42 19.30 -0.59
C VAL A 431 -0.83 20.67 -0.95
N PRO A 432 0.50 20.81 -1.06
CA PRO A 432 1.10 22.07 -1.48
C PRO A 432 0.48 22.58 -2.77
N GLN A 433 0.25 23.88 -2.85
CA GLN A 433 -0.14 24.53 -4.10
C GLN A 433 1.09 24.65 -4.99
N LEU A 434 0.89 24.47 -6.29
CA LEU A 434 1.91 24.79 -7.27
C LEU A 434 2.09 26.30 -7.28
N VAL A 435 3.31 26.76 -7.19
CA VAL A 435 3.62 28.15 -7.46
C VAL A 435 3.51 28.32 -8.98
N PRO A 436 2.67 29.20 -9.51
CA PRO A 436 2.63 29.46 -10.94
C PRO A 436 4.02 29.90 -11.40
N SER A 437 4.57 29.22 -12.38
CA SER A 437 5.77 29.64 -13.09
C SER A 437 5.45 30.73 -14.08
#